data_0eaf33bb7c6be18686fcc51ccf208922
#
_entry.id   0eaf33bb7c6be18686fcc51ccf208922
#
_cell.length_a   1.000
_cell.length_b   1.000
_cell.length_c   1.000
_cell.angle_alpha   90.00
_cell.angle_beta   90.00
_cell.angle_gamma   90.00
#
_symmetry.space_group_name_H-M   'P 1'
#
loop_
_entity.id
_entity.type
_entity.pdbx_description
1 polymer ?
#
loop_
_entity_poly.entity_id
_entity_poly.type
_entity_poly.pdbx_seq_one_letter_code
_entity_poly.pdbx_strand_id
1 'polypeptide(L)'
;SLRSINERHFDVQMIGGIVLHENKIAEMRTGEGKTLTIALAAYLNALEEKGVHIVTVNDYLAKRDSLEMGKIFSFLGLTSGYINNDQNDEERKKNYDCDITYATNSELGFDYLRDNMKYSKDEMVQRGHHFAIVDEIDSCLIDEARTPLVISGAAEDKTNQYVAVDKVVKLLNKNDFEVDEKDRNILLTNEGINHIESLFSN
;
A
#
# COMPACT_ATOMS: atom_id res chain seq x y z
N SER A 1 -12.76 -9.01 25.52
CA SER A 1 -13.67 -9.31 24.39
C SER A 1 -15.08 -9.64 24.88
N LEU A 2 -15.27 -10.59 25.84
CA LEU A 2 -16.61 -10.99 26.31
C LEU A 2 -17.46 -9.82 26.81
N ARG A 3 -16.87 -8.86 27.54
CA ARG A 3 -17.58 -7.70 28.10
C ARG A 3 -17.84 -6.57 27.08
N SER A 4 -17.10 -6.50 26.00
CA SER A 4 -17.22 -5.41 25.00
C SER A 4 -17.99 -5.83 23.75
N ILE A 5 -17.73 -7.03 23.22
CA ILE A 5 -18.35 -7.53 21.97
C ILE A 5 -19.08 -8.87 22.15
N ASN A 6 -19.23 -9.34 23.39
CA ASN A 6 -19.88 -10.61 23.74
C ASN A 6 -19.25 -11.86 23.07
N GLU A 7 -17.97 -11.83 22.78
CA GLU A 7 -17.22 -12.95 22.23
C GLU A 7 -16.12 -13.40 23.20
N ARG A 8 -15.85 -14.69 23.25
CA ARG A 8 -14.81 -15.31 24.09
C ARG A 8 -13.77 -15.96 23.16
N HIS A 9 -12.50 -15.76 23.46
CA HIS A 9 -11.42 -16.45 22.77
C HIS A 9 -11.43 -17.95 23.06
N PHE A 10 -11.18 -18.72 22.02
CA PHE A 10 -10.87 -20.15 22.11
C PHE A 10 -9.38 -20.36 22.36
N ASP A 11 -9.00 -21.55 22.86
CA ASP A 11 -7.60 -21.85 23.16
C ASP A 11 -6.69 -21.75 21.93
N VAL A 12 -7.17 -22.15 20.76
CA VAL A 12 -6.42 -22.02 19.50
C VAL A 12 -6.13 -20.57 19.13
N GLN A 13 -7.05 -19.65 19.42
CA GLN A 13 -6.87 -18.22 19.20
C GLN A 13 -5.86 -17.61 20.19
N MET A 14 -5.85 -18.08 21.43
CA MET A 14 -4.84 -17.70 22.42
C MET A 14 -3.44 -18.14 21.98
N ILE A 15 -3.30 -19.37 21.50
CA ILE A 15 -2.04 -19.89 20.94
C ILE A 15 -1.62 -19.06 19.75
N GLY A 16 -2.54 -18.77 18.80
CA GLY A 16 -2.27 -17.92 17.65
C GLY A 16 -1.77 -16.52 18.02
N GLY A 17 -2.41 -15.88 19.02
CA GLY A 17 -1.97 -14.59 19.55
C GLY A 17 -0.56 -14.60 20.14
N ILE A 18 -0.18 -15.65 20.85
CA ILE A 18 1.16 -15.84 21.40
C ILE A 18 2.17 -16.00 20.26
N VAL A 19 1.88 -16.83 19.26
CA VAL A 19 2.73 -17.06 18.09
C VAL A 19 2.99 -15.76 17.34
N LEU A 20 1.97 -14.92 17.11
CA LEU A 20 2.10 -13.62 16.48
C LEU A 20 2.97 -12.66 17.31
N HIS A 21 2.78 -12.63 18.64
CA HIS A 21 3.63 -11.82 19.53
C HIS A 21 5.11 -12.22 19.48
N GLU A 22 5.40 -13.50 19.30
CA GLU A 22 6.75 -14.03 19.16
C GLU A 22 7.38 -13.80 17.76
N ASN A 23 6.79 -12.96 16.92
CA ASN A 23 7.23 -12.68 15.55
C ASN A 23 7.29 -13.93 14.64
N LYS A 24 6.31 -14.80 14.77
CA LYS A 24 6.17 -16.04 14.00
C LYS A 24 4.94 -16.00 13.11
N ILE A 25 4.86 -16.91 12.16
CA ILE A 25 3.70 -17.11 11.29
C ILE A 25 2.72 -18.06 12.00
N ALA A 26 1.48 -17.60 12.18
CA ALA A 26 0.37 -18.41 12.68
C ALA A 26 -0.52 -18.81 11.50
N GLU A 27 -0.52 -20.09 11.13
CA GLU A 27 -1.44 -20.63 10.14
C GLU A 27 -2.78 -20.94 10.81
N MET A 28 -3.83 -20.26 10.38
CA MET A 28 -5.20 -20.46 10.85
C MET A 28 -6.15 -20.59 9.66
N ARG A 29 -7.07 -21.56 9.73
CA ARG A 29 -8.07 -21.77 8.67
C ARG A 29 -9.11 -20.64 8.63
N THR A 30 -9.73 -20.50 7.47
CA THR A 30 -10.88 -19.59 7.32
C THR A 30 -11.99 -19.99 8.30
N GLY A 31 -12.55 -18.99 8.99
CA GLY A 31 -13.60 -19.21 10.00
C GLY A 31 -13.11 -19.46 11.43
N GLU A 32 -11.81 -19.59 11.66
CA GLU A 32 -11.25 -19.79 13.02
C GLU A 32 -11.12 -18.48 13.85
N GLY A 33 -11.59 -17.36 13.31
CA GLY A 33 -11.61 -16.08 14.02
C GLY A 33 -10.25 -15.38 14.09
N LYS A 34 -9.54 -15.31 12.96
CA LYS A 34 -8.25 -14.62 12.83
C LYS A 34 -8.29 -13.19 13.37
N THR A 35 -9.33 -12.42 13.04
CA THR A 35 -9.48 -11.03 13.48
C THR A 35 -9.43 -10.90 15.01
N LEU A 36 -10.11 -11.80 15.73
CA LEU A 36 -10.09 -11.82 17.20
C LEU A 36 -8.74 -12.29 17.76
N THR A 37 -8.05 -13.19 17.06
CA THR A 37 -6.68 -13.64 17.39
C THR A 37 -5.68 -12.50 17.24
N ILE A 38 -5.75 -11.75 16.15
CA ILE A 38 -4.90 -10.57 15.87
C ILE A 38 -5.06 -9.53 16.99
N ALA A 39 -6.28 -9.32 17.49
CA ALA A 39 -6.56 -8.35 18.56
C ALA A 39 -5.78 -8.64 19.85
N LEU A 40 -5.48 -9.90 20.18
CA LEU A 40 -4.68 -10.28 21.34
C LEU A 40 -3.23 -9.79 21.22
N ALA A 41 -2.58 -10.13 20.12
CA ALA A 41 -1.19 -9.73 19.87
C ALA A 41 -1.08 -8.21 19.70
N ALA A 42 -2.05 -7.58 19.01
CA ALA A 42 -2.09 -6.13 18.83
C ALA A 42 -2.19 -5.41 20.18
N TYR A 43 -3.11 -5.82 21.05
CA TYR A 43 -3.24 -5.24 22.38
C TYR A 43 -1.94 -5.33 23.18
N LEU A 44 -1.33 -6.51 23.25
CA LEU A 44 -0.11 -6.74 24.02
C LEU A 44 1.06 -5.84 23.55
N ASN A 45 1.25 -5.74 22.25
CA ASN A 45 2.35 -4.94 21.70
C ASN A 45 2.05 -3.42 21.68
N ALA A 46 0.77 -3.03 21.71
CA ALA A 46 0.37 -1.63 21.82
C ALA A 46 0.62 -1.02 23.21
N LEU A 47 0.78 -1.84 24.26
CA LEU A 47 1.11 -1.36 25.61
C LEU A 47 2.45 -0.65 25.71
N GLU A 48 3.32 -0.79 24.71
CA GLU A 48 4.58 -0.04 24.63
C GLU A 48 4.40 1.39 24.11
N GLU A 49 3.20 1.80 23.70
CA GLU A 49 2.85 3.13 23.17
C GLU A 49 3.66 3.56 21.92
N LYS A 50 4.25 2.60 21.21
CA LYS A 50 5.08 2.83 20.02
C LYS A 50 4.34 2.66 18.69
N GLY A 51 3.07 2.24 18.74
CA GLY A 51 2.23 1.99 17.58
C GLY A 51 2.34 0.58 17.02
N VAL A 52 1.18 -0.02 16.78
CA VAL A 52 1.03 -1.32 16.14
C VAL A 52 0.27 -1.13 14.83
N HIS A 53 0.81 -1.70 13.75
CA HIS A 53 0.16 -1.70 12.45
C HIS A 53 -0.47 -3.07 12.18
N ILE A 54 -1.74 -3.08 11.78
CA ILE A 54 -2.43 -4.29 11.33
C ILE A 54 -2.68 -4.13 9.83
N VAL A 55 -2.02 -4.99 9.04
CA VAL A 55 -2.09 -4.95 7.59
C VAL A 55 -3.16 -5.90 7.11
N THR A 56 -4.11 -5.40 6.33
CA THR A 56 -5.24 -6.14 5.76
C THR A 56 -5.19 -6.07 4.23
N VAL A 57 -5.95 -6.94 3.55
CA VAL A 57 -5.93 -7.03 2.08
C VAL A 57 -6.72 -5.93 1.37
N ASN A 58 -7.63 -5.23 2.05
CA ASN A 58 -8.40 -4.14 1.44
C ASN A 58 -8.92 -3.14 2.48
N ASP A 59 -9.30 -1.95 2.00
CA ASP A 59 -9.78 -0.83 2.82
C ASP A 59 -11.06 -1.14 3.58
N TYR A 60 -11.93 -1.97 3.00
CA TYR A 60 -13.16 -2.38 3.67
C TYR A 60 -12.86 -3.15 4.97
N LEU A 61 -11.93 -4.13 4.89
CA LEU A 61 -11.52 -4.90 6.06
C LEU A 61 -10.78 -4.03 7.07
N ALA A 62 -9.89 -3.14 6.62
CA ALA A 62 -9.19 -2.21 7.50
C ALA A 62 -10.18 -1.37 8.32
N LYS A 63 -11.19 -0.81 7.68
CA LYS A 63 -12.23 -0.03 8.35
C LYS A 63 -13.12 -0.89 9.25
N ARG A 64 -13.64 -2.03 8.75
CA ARG A 64 -14.52 -2.92 9.49
C ARG A 64 -13.85 -3.41 10.78
N ASP A 65 -12.64 -3.95 10.65
CA ASP A 65 -11.93 -4.59 11.76
C ASP A 65 -11.44 -3.55 12.77
N SER A 66 -11.03 -2.37 12.33
CA SER A 66 -10.73 -1.25 13.22
C SER A 66 -11.95 -0.83 14.06
N LEU A 67 -13.13 -0.74 13.46
CA LEU A 67 -14.35 -0.34 14.16
C LEU A 67 -14.85 -1.43 15.10
N GLU A 68 -14.72 -2.70 14.73
CA GLU A 68 -15.20 -3.84 15.53
C GLU A 68 -14.25 -4.14 16.69
N MET A 69 -12.96 -4.32 16.42
CA MET A 69 -11.95 -4.58 17.45
C MET A 69 -11.64 -3.34 18.27
N GLY A 70 -11.83 -2.15 17.70
CA GLY A 70 -11.73 -0.88 18.41
C GLY A 70 -12.61 -0.79 19.67
N LYS A 71 -13.73 -1.51 19.69
CA LYS A 71 -14.56 -1.62 20.91
C LYS A 71 -13.82 -2.34 22.04
N ILE A 72 -13.00 -3.34 21.72
CA ILE A 72 -12.17 -4.03 22.70
C ILE A 72 -11.04 -3.11 23.18
N PHE A 73 -10.33 -2.49 22.23
CA PHE A 73 -9.18 -1.63 22.51
C PHE A 73 -9.60 -0.42 23.35
N SER A 74 -10.67 0.25 22.97
CA SER A 74 -11.23 1.37 23.72
C SER A 74 -11.68 0.99 25.13
N PHE A 75 -12.29 -0.20 25.31
CA PHE A 75 -12.64 -0.73 26.64
C PHE A 75 -11.41 -0.97 27.52
N LEU A 76 -10.25 -1.24 26.90
CA LEU A 76 -8.97 -1.46 27.59
C LEU A 76 -8.11 -0.20 27.67
N GLY A 77 -8.63 0.94 27.22
CA GLY A 77 -7.94 2.24 27.31
C GLY A 77 -7.01 2.57 26.15
N LEU A 78 -7.03 1.79 25.07
CA LEU A 78 -6.23 2.04 23.87
C LEU A 78 -7.05 2.69 22.75
N THR A 79 -6.37 3.44 21.89
CA THR A 79 -6.93 4.07 20.70
C THR A 79 -6.72 3.21 19.47
N SER A 80 -7.66 3.25 18.51
CA SER A 80 -7.51 2.58 17.23
C SER A 80 -8.00 3.46 16.08
N GLY A 81 -7.32 3.38 14.96
CA GLY A 81 -7.65 4.08 13.72
C GLY A 81 -7.48 3.19 12.50
N TYR A 82 -7.89 3.69 11.34
CA TYR A 82 -7.67 3.02 10.06
C TYR A 82 -7.29 4.05 8.99
N ILE A 83 -6.53 3.59 8.01
CA ILE A 83 -6.13 4.40 6.85
C ILE A 83 -6.92 3.90 5.63
N ASN A 84 -7.44 4.85 4.85
CA ASN A 84 -8.05 4.61 3.56
C ASN A 84 -7.71 5.75 2.58
N ASN A 85 -8.05 5.55 1.31
CA ASN A 85 -7.72 6.47 0.22
C ASN A 85 -8.47 7.83 0.28
N ASP A 86 -9.59 7.92 0.98
CA ASP A 86 -10.42 9.13 1.03
C ASP A 86 -9.91 10.17 2.05
N GLN A 87 -8.92 9.82 2.88
CA GLN A 87 -8.43 10.65 3.99
C GLN A 87 -7.35 11.64 3.53
N ASN A 88 -7.40 12.85 4.08
CA ASN A 88 -6.35 13.83 3.95
C ASN A 88 -5.16 13.56 4.92
N ASP A 89 -4.05 14.32 4.77
CA ASP A 89 -2.83 14.12 5.57
C ASP A 89 -3.07 14.30 7.08
N GLU A 90 -3.93 15.25 7.49
CA GLU A 90 -4.24 15.49 8.91
C GLU A 90 -5.00 14.31 9.52
N GLU A 91 -5.97 13.76 8.80
CA GLU A 91 -6.75 12.59 9.22
C GLU A 91 -5.86 11.35 9.27
N ARG A 92 -4.98 11.15 8.28
CA ARG A 92 -4.00 10.06 8.27
C ARG A 92 -3.06 10.16 9.45
N LYS A 93 -2.48 11.33 9.71
CA LYS A 93 -1.59 11.57 10.85
C LYS A 93 -2.27 11.22 12.17
N LYS A 94 -3.50 11.67 12.37
CA LYS A 94 -4.30 11.33 13.56
C LYS A 94 -4.53 9.83 13.72
N ASN A 95 -4.77 9.11 12.63
CA ASN A 95 -4.97 7.67 12.66
C ASN A 95 -3.66 6.90 12.88
N TYR A 96 -2.53 7.39 12.35
CA TYR A 96 -1.21 6.82 12.65
C TYR A 96 -0.77 7.07 14.10
N ASP A 97 -1.23 8.15 14.72
CA ASP A 97 -0.95 8.45 16.13
C ASP A 97 -1.75 7.58 17.12
N CYS A 98 -2.72 6.81 16.65
CA CYS A 98 -3.41 5.81 17.47
C CYS A 98 -2.46 4.69 17.92
N ASP A 99 -2.78 4.04 19.04
CA ASP A 99 -2.01 2.89 19.54
C ASP A 99 -2.00 1.73 18.54
N ILE A 100 -3.12 1.56 17.81
CA ILE A 100 -3.30 0.51 16.80
C ILE A 100 -3.86 1.13 15.52
N THR A 101 -3.18 0.92 14.40
CA THR A 101 -3.60 1.43 13.08
C THR A 101 -3.80 0.29 12.11
N TYR A 102 -5.00 0.22 11.52
CA TYR A 102 -5.35 -0.71 10.45
C TYR A 102 -5.13 -0.05 9.09
N ALA A 103 -4.50 -0.75 8.16
CA ALA A 103 -4.29 -0.24 6.80
C ALA A 103 -4.05 -1.39 5.83
N THR A 104 -4.13 -1.13 4.53
CA THR A 104 -3.63 -2.05 3.51
C THR A 104 -2.11 -1.87 3.34
N ASN A 105 -1.45 -2.91 2.80
CA ASN A 105 -0.02 -2.83 2.43
C ASN A 105 0.25 -1.66 1.46
N SER A 106 -0.66 -1.44 0.50
CA SER A 106 -0.54 -0.37 -0.50
C SER A 106 -0.61 1.01 0.15
N GLU A 107 -1.60 1.27 1.04
CA GLU A 107 -1.73 2.56 1.72
C GLU A 107 -0.51 2.86 2.60
N LEU A 108 -0.04 1.87 3.37
CA LEU A 108 1.18 2.02 4.18
C LEU A 108 2.40 2.33 3.31
N GLY A 109 2.54 1.63 2.18
CA GLY A 109 3.65 1.83 1.26
C GLY A 109 3.58 3.17 0.54
N PHE A 110 2.41 3.62 0.09
CA PHE A 110 2.24 4.95 -0.52
C PHE A 110 2.48 6.08 0.49
N ASP A 111 2.01 5.94 1.73
CA ASP A 111 2.30 6.92 2.76
C ASP A 111 3.79 6.99 3.08
N TYR A 112 4.47 5.84 3.17
CA TYR A 112 5.92 5.79 3.32
C TYR A 112 6.66 6.51 2.18
N LEU A 113 6.25 6.30 0.93
CA LEU A 113 6.84 6.99 -0.20
C LEU A 113 6.57 8.50 -0.17
N ARG A 114 5.33 8.92 0.17
CA ARG A 114 4.98 10.34 0.31
C ARG A 114 5.77 11.01 1.42
N ASP A 115 5.91 10.36 2.57
CA ASP A 115 6.68 10.87 3.71
C ASP A 115 8.16 11.06 3.36
N ASN A 116 8.74 10.16 2.56
CA ASN A 116 10.13 10.29 2.11
C ASN A 116 10.34 11.44 1.10
N MET A 117 9.28 12.03 0.56
CA MET A 117 9.37 13.23 -0.29
C MET A 117 9.16 14.54 0.49
N LYS A 118 8.78 14.48 1.78
CA LYS A 118 8.58 15.65 2.62
C LYS A 118 9.93 16.28 3.02
N TYR A 119 9.95 17.60 3.16
CA TYR A 119 11.15 18.34 3.58
C TYR A 119 11.35 18.39 5.09
N SER A 120 10.28 18.22 5.86
CA SER A 120 10.28 18.24 7.33
C SER A 120 9.61 17.01 7.92
N LYS A 121 10.11 16.54 9.04
CA LYS A 121 9.49 15.43 9.80
C LYS A 121 8.09 15.76 10.29
N ASP A 122 7.80 17.03 10.56
CA ASP A 122 6.50 17.47 11.06
C ASP A 122 5.40 17.34 9.99
N GLU A 123 5.79 17.31 8.71
CA GLU A 123 4.88 17.11 7.58
C GLU A 123 4.60 15.63 7.29
N MET A 124 5.37 14.72 7.89
CA MET A 124 5.15 13.29 7.72
C MET A 124 3.90 12.83 8.46
N VAL A 125 3.19 11.89 7.86
CA VAL A 125 1.98 11.32 8.45
C VAL A 125 2.27 10.09 9.32
N GLN A 126 3.30 9.31 8.97
CA GLN A 126 3.70 8.12 9.72
C GLN A 126 4.68 8.51 10.84
N ARG A 127 4.49 7.92 12.02
CA ARG A 127 5.38 8.16 13.17
C ARG A 127 6.53 7.17 13.33
N GLY A 128 6.55 6.12 12.53
CA GLY A 128 7.53 5.04 12.59
C GLY A 128 6.89 3.66 12.68
N HIS A 129 7.72 2.63 12.63
CA HIS A 129 7.28 1.24 12.56
C HIS A 129 7.89 0.46 13.72
N HIS A 130 7.06 0.07 14.69
CA HIS A 130 7.50 -0.69 15.85
C HIS A 130 7.11 -2.17 15.73
N PHE A 131 5.82 -2.43 15.51
CA PHE A 131 5.29 -3.79 15.39
C PHE A 131 4.22 -3.85 14.30
N ALA A 132 4.25 -4.90 13.49
CA ALA A 132 3.25 -5.11 12.46
C ALA A 132 2.71 -6.55 12.49
N ILE A 133 1.41 -6.69 12.31
CA ILE A 133 0.73 -7.96 12.09
C ILE A 133 0.17 -7.93 10.68
N VAL A 134 0.58 -8.87 9.83
CA VAL A 134 0.14 -8.95 8.43
C VAL A 134 -0.85 -10.10 8.30
N ASP A 135 -2.11 -9.78 8.00
CA ASP A 135 -3.12 -10.77 7.65
C ASP A 135 -2.97 -11.16 6.17
N GLU A 136 -3.26 -12.43 5.85
CA GLU A 136 -3.11 -12.98 4.49
C GLU A 136 -1.74 -12.66 3.87
N ILE A 137 -0.69 -13.04 4.59
CA ILE A 137 0.70 -12.73 4.27
C ILE A 137 1.15 -13.26 2.89
N ASP A 138 0.56 -14.32 2.40
CA ASP A 138 0.77 -14.90 1.07
C ASP A 138 0.35 -13.91 -0.04
N SER A 139 -0.80 -13.24 0.12
CA SER A 139 -1.23 -12.19 -0.82
C SER A 139 -0.23 -11.03 -0.85
N CYS A 140 0.18 -10.55 0.31
CA CYS A 140 1.08 -9.41 0.43
C CYS A 140 2.52 -9.71 -0.04
N LEU A 141 3.11 -10.84 0.40
CA LEU A 141 4.53 -11.14 0.21
C LEU A 141 4.84 -12.10 -0.95
N ILE A 142 3.82 -12.72 -1.54
CA ILE A 142 3.98 -13.64 -2.68
C ILE A 142 3.26 -13.09 -3.91
N ASP A 143 1.95 -12.93 -3.87
CA ASP A 143 1.15 -12.57 -5.05
C ASP A 143 1.48 -11.15 -5.54
N GLU A 144 1.55 -10.19 -4.63
CA GLU A 144 1.83 -8.78 -4.93
C GLU A 144 3.30 -8.38 -4.74
N ALA A 145 4.18 -9.31 -4.38
CA ALA A 145 5.57 -9.01 -4.02
C ALA A 145 6.38 -8.29 -5.10
N ARG A 146 6.02 -8.47 -6.37
CA ARG A 146 6.70 -7.86 -7.53
C ARG A 146 5.98 -6.64 -8.08
N THR A 147 4.84 -6.25 -7.52
CA THR A 147 4.09 -5.09 -7.97
C THR A 147 4.74 -3.82 -7.39
N PRO A 148 5.37 -2.97 -8.22
CA PRO A 148 6.02 -1.77 -7.71
C PRO A 148 4.98 -0.74 -7.28
N LEU A 149 5.20 -0.09 -6.15
CA LEU A 149 4.48 1.12 -5.77
C LEU A 149 5.16 2.31 -6.43
N VAL A 150 4.44 3.05 -7.27
CA VAL A 150 4.98 4.19 -8.01
C VAL A 150 4.16 5.43 -7.71
N ILE A 151 4.82 6.49 -7.25
CA ILE A 151 4.23 7.83 -7.19
C ILE A 151 4.75 8.61 -8.40
N SER A 152 3.84 9.06 -9.26
CA SER A 152 4.16 9.96 -10.36
C SER A 152 3.47 11.31 -10.14
N GLY A 153 4.20 12.40 -10.39
CA GLY A 153 3.58 13.71 -10.50
C GLY A 153 2.66 13.79 -11.72
N ALA A 154 1.73 14.72 -11.71
CA ALA A 154 0.96 15.03 -12.92
C ALA A 154 1.95 15.42 -14.02
N ALA A 155 2.09 14.56 -15.02
CA ALA A 155 2.76 14.95 -16.24
C ALA A 155 1.91 16.01 -16.94
N GLU A 156 2.54 17.03 -17.51
CA GLU A 156 1.84 17.94 -18.43
C GLU A 156 1.06 17.09 -19.44
N ASP A 157 -0.19 17.47 -19.68
CA ASP A 157 -1.01 16.79 -20.67
C ASP A 157 -0.40 17.01 -22.08
N LYS A 158 0.40 16.04 -22.51
CA LYS A 158 1.08 16.05 -23.82
C LYS A 158 0.26 15.33 -24.90
N THR A 159 -1.03 15.09 -24.67
CA THR A 159 -1.90 14.40 -25.63
C THR A 159 -1.81 15.00 -27.02
N ASN A 160 -1.77 16.32 -27.13
CA ASN A 160 -1.61 17.01 -28.43
C ASN A 160 -0.26 16.70 -29.09
N GLN A 161 0.82 16.54 -28.33
CA GLN A 161 2.13 16.16 -28.85
C GLN A 161 2.12 14.72 -29.37
N TYR A 162 1.50 13.79 -28.63
CA TYR A 162 1.35 12.40 -29.08
C TYR A 162 0.57 12.31 -30.39
N VAL A 163 -0.53 13.06 -30.52
CA VAL A 163 -1.34 13.12 -31.76
C VAL A 163 -0.53 13.70 -32.92
N ALA A 164 0.28 14.73 -32.68
CA ALA A 164 1.15 15.32 -33.72
C ALA A 164 2.24 14.33 -34.16
N VAL A 165 2.93 13.69 -33.20
CA VAL A 165 3.97 12.69 -33.49
C VAL A 165 3.39 11.48 -34.20
N ASP A 166 2.20 10.97 -33.80
CA ASP A 166 1.54 9.84 -34.45
C ASP A 166 1.26 10.12 -35.95
N LYS A 167 0.88 11.35 -36.29
CA LYS A 167 0.69 11.75 -37.69
C LYS A 167 2.02 11.68 -38.50
N VAL A 168 3.11 12.12 -37.89
CA VAL A 168 4.44 12.08 -38.53
C VAL A 168 4.95 10.66 -38.69
N VAL A 169 4.79 9.82 -37.63
CA VAL A 169 5.19 8.41 -37.67
C VAL A 169 4.49 7.64 -38.79
N LYS A 170 3.22 7.93 -39.06
CA LYS A 170 2.46 7.31 -40.16
C LYS A 170 2.95 7.68 -41.57
N LEU A 171 3.77 8.71 -41.71
CA LEU A 171 4.37 9.13 -42.98
C LEU A 171 5.73 8.52 -43.22
N LEU A 172 6.32 7.83 -42.23
CA LEU A 172 7.63 7.19 -42.36
C LEU A 172 7.59 5.99 -43.31
N ASN A 173 8.63 5.84 -44.07
CA ASN A 173 8.83 4.72 -45.00
C ASN A 173 9.75 3.66 -44.38
N LYS A 174 9.79 2.47 -44.97
CA LYS A 174 10.63 1.36 -44.48
C LYS A 174 12.14 1.67 -44.42
N ASN A 175 12.60 2.65 -45.16
CA ASN A 175 14.01 3.06 -45.17
C ASN A 175 14.34 4.05 -44.07
N ASP A 176 13.34 4.61 -43.38
CA ASP A 176 13.51 5.63 -42.35
C ASP A 176 13.85 5.02 -41.00
N PHE A 177 13.67 3.70 -40.84
CA PHE A 177 13.91 3.01 -39.55
C PHE A 177 14.37 1.55 -39.77
N GLU A 178 15.12 1.04 -38.78
CA GLU A 178 15.52 -0.36 -38.67
C GLU A 178 14.82 -0.99 -37.46
N VAL A 179 14.34 -2.21 -37.66
CA VAL A 179 13.65 -3.00 -36.58
C VAL A 179 14.61 -4.08 -36.11
N ASP A 180 14.99 -4.02 -34.83
CA ASP A 180 15.68 -5.11 -34.15
C ASP A 180 14.63 -5.97 -33.43
N GLU A 181 14.26 -7.10 -34.03
CA GLU A 181 13.30 -8.03 -33.46
C GLU A 181 13.82 -8.73 -32.21
N LYS A 182 15.15 -8.89 -32.08
CA LYS A 182 15.78 -9.59 -30.96
C LYS A 182 15.71 -8.74 -29.69
N ASP A 183 16.05 -7.46 -29.82
CA ASP A 183 16.04 -6.52 -28.69
C ASP A 183 14.70 -5.74 -28.59
N ARG A 184 13.73 -6.05 -29.47
CA ARG A 184 12.42 -5.39 -29.57
C ARG A 184 12.54 -3.86 -29.63
N ASN A 185 13.49 -3.39 -30.42
CA ASN A 185 13.78 -1.97 -30.53
C ASN A 185 13.63 -1.51 -32.00
N ILE A 186 13.34 -0.20 -32.17
CA ILE A 186 13.27 0.46 -33.47
C ILE A 186 14.22 1.64 -33.43
N LEU A 187 15.15 1.69 -34.38
CA LEU A 187 16.13 2.77 -34.51
C LEU A 187 15.86 3.52 -35.78
N LEU A 188 15.88 4.87 -35.73
CA LEU A 188 15.79 5.71 -36.92
C LEU A 188 17.12 5.67 -37.64
N THR A 189 17.07 5.59 -38.98
CA THR A 189 18.24 5.78 -39.85
C THR A 189 18.57 7.27 -39.96
N ASN A 190 19.77 7.60 -40.44
CA ASN A 190 20.13 9.00 -40.73
C ASN A 190 19.18 9.66 -41.75
N GLU A 191 18.69 8.89 -42.73
CA GLU A 191 17.69 9.35 -43.68
C GLU A 191 16.35 9.61 -43.00
N GLY A 192 15.94 8.72 -42.09
CA GLY A 192 14.73 8.85 -41.30
C GLY A 192 14.74 10.06 -40.38
N ILE A 193 15.86 10.37 -39.74
CA ILE A 193 16.01 11.58 -38.92
C ILE A 193 15.80 12.84 -39.77
N ASN A 194 16.49 12.94 -40.94
CA ASN A 194 16.34 14.08 -41.84
C ASN A 194 14.90 14.21 -42.39
N HIS A 195 14.26 13.08 -42.70
CA HIS A 195 12.86 13.03 -43.13
C HIS A 195 11.91 13.56 -42.05
N ILE A 196 12.05 13.12 -40.81
CA ILE A 196 11.25 13.59 -39.69
C ILE A 196 11.43 15.10 -39.45
N GLU A 197 12.67 15.58 -39.47
CA GLU A 197 12.95 17.01 -39.32
C GLU A 197 12.27 17.86 -40.42
N SER A 198 12.25 17.36 -41.64
CA SER A 198 11.54 18.03 -42.74
C SER A 198 10.02 18.08 -42.56
N LEU A 199 9.43 17.01 -41.95
CA LEU A 199 8.00 16.93 -41.69
C LEU A 199 7.55 17.83 -40.54
N PHE A 200 8.43 18.09 -39.56
CA PHE A 200 8.14 19.03 -38.45
C PHE A 200 8.42 20.49 -38.80
N SER A 201 9.18 20.75 -39.86
CA SER A 201 9.52 22.11 -40.31
C SER A 201 8.48 22.73 -41.25
N ASN A 202 7.50 21.94 -41.69
CA ASN A 202 6.38 22.37 -42.53
C ASN A 202 5.09 22.41 -41.72
#